data_ee479d8317b170d82e12ba8d25867ae0
#
_entry.id   ee479d8317b170d82e12ba8d25867ae0
#
_cell.length_a   1.000
_cell.length_b   1.000
_cell.length_c   1.000
_cell.angle_alpha   90.00
_cell.angle_beta   90.00
_cell.angle_gamma   90.00
#
_symmetry.space_group_name_H-M   'P 1'
#
loop_
_entity.id
_entity.type
_entity.pdbx_description
1 polymer ?
#
loop_
_entity_poly.entity_id
_entity_poly.type
_entity_poly.pdbx_seq_one_letter_code
_entity_poly.pdbx_strand_id
1 'polypeptide(L)'
;MRRFLTLLLCLLLATCIWPQATYGAPDWPSNINIEADGGIVIDAETSAVIYGKNIHQQYYPASITKVLTALIVLEQCDLNESVTFSHDAVYNVEAGSSNANLEEGDVLTVEDCLYALLLNSANEAGNALAEHVSGSREAFAELMNQRAAELGCQDSHFANPSGLNDENHYTSAYDMALICQAAIKNDKFRKIDSALYYDLRPTIRDPEGHTLYAHHAMMKKNDSRYYSGIFGGKTGYTSLAGNTLVTFAERDGMTLIAVILNGHLTHYSDTKTLLDFGFNNFQNVDIASNDSTYGSMESDMTIAGLPAGDLSRIVLEKGCSVTLPRDADFSDTNVTLEYDLDSQAPDNAIAKLIYTYNDRVVGSPYLLNETSQLPSLPALPPGETSSDEEQSAVSQAAAAQGEEPSQTESSSSQNADTEDNSEAKQGFRIPAFIWIILAVLAVVAAGAGIIWFLNRQRQKKRAEMRRRRERRIQRLKEIGVSSDDFEQIMASKHTPSLGKRKGRKK
;
A
#
# COMPACT_ATOMS: atom_id res chain seq x y z
N MET A 1 2.58 -49.37 48.48
CA MET A 1 1.52 -48.44 48.03
C MET A 1 1.99 -46.98 48.01
N ARG A 2 2.44 -46.38 49.13
CA ARG A 2 2.88 -44.95 49.15
C ARG A 2 4.02 -44.63 48.13
N ARG A 3 5.04 -45.46 47.99
CA ARG A 3 6.16 -45.23 47.02
C ARG A 3 5.71 -45.35 45.55
N PHE A 4 4.70 -46.18 45.28
CA PHE A 4 4.12 -46.32 43.93
C PHE A 4 3.25 -45.11 43.58
N LEU A 5 2.51 -44.57 44.54
CA LEU A 5 1.68 -43.38 44.37
C LEU A 5 2.55 -42.12 44.16
N THR A 6 3.68 -41.97 44.86
CA THR A 6 4.63 -40.89 44.65
C THR A 6 5.33 -40.99 43.30
N LEU A 7 5.69 -42.17 42.83
CA LEU A 7 6.27 -42.36 41.48
C LEU A 7 5.25 -42.04 40.38
N LEU A 8 3.99 -42.43 40.54
CA LEU A 8 2.91 -42.13 39.61
C LEU A 8 2.59 -40.64 39.58
N LEU A 9 2.63 -39.94 40.72
CA LEU A 9 2.43 -38.50 40.83
C LEU A 9 3.62 -37.72 40.19
N CYS A 10 4.85 -38.18 40.39
CA CYS A 10 6.01 -37.60 39.75
C CYS A 10 6.00 -37.83 38.22
N LEU A 11 5.50 -38.96 37.74
CA LEU A 11 5.37 -39.24 36.32
C LEU A 11 4.26 -38.36 35.70
N LEU A 12 3.14 -38.14 36.38
CA LEU A 12 2.06 -37.23 35.98
C LEU A 12 2.51 -35.78 35.99
N LEU A 13 3.30 -35.35 36.98
CA LEU A 13 3.89 -34.00 36.99
C LEU A 13 4.96 -33.83 35.89
N ALA A 14 5.73 -34.87 35.58
CA ALA A 14 6.71 -34.82 34.47
C ALA A 14 6.04 -34.72 33.09
N THR A 15 4.81 -35.27 32.93
CA THR A 15 4.04 -35.09 31.68
C THR A 15 3.42 -33.68 31.55
N CYS A 16 3.20 -32.97 32.68
CA CYS A 16 2.75 -31.56 32.67
C CYS A 16 3.87 -30.55 32.40
N ILE A 17 5.15 -30.96 32.44
CA ILE A 17 6.31 -30.09 32.17
C ILE A 17 6.89 -30.38 30.78
N TRP A 18 6.13 -31.02 29.88
CA TRP A 18 6.53 -31.03 28.50
C TRP A 18 6.48 -29.56 28.02
N PRO A 19 7.61 -29.00 27.53
CA PRO A 19 7.55 -27.69 26.96
C PRO A 19 6.54 -27.78 25.81
N GLN A 20 5.41 -27.11 25.95
CA GLN A 20 4.57 -26.80 24.82
C GLN A 20 5.52 -26.04 23.88
N ALA A 21 5.89 -26.64 22.77
CA ALA A 21 6.53 -25.90 21.70
C ALA A 21 5.50 -24.82 21.32
N THR A 22 5.67 -23.62 21.82
CA THR A 22 5.01 -22.45 21.27
C THR A 22 5.61 -22.32 19.88
N TYR A 23 4.93 -22.85 18.88
CA TYR A 23 5.20 -22.49 17.51
C TYR A 23 4.90 -20.99 17.46
N GLY A 24 5.93 -20.17 17.28
CA GLY A 24 5.73 -18.76 16.96
C GLY A 24 4.91 -18.68 15.68
N ALA A 25 4.20 -17.55 15.49
CA ALA A 25 3.50 -17.27 14.23
C ALA A 25 4.44 -17.54 13.05
N PRO A 26 3.96 -18.09 11.92
CA PRO A 26 4.75 -18.31 10.72
C PRO A 26 5.45 -17.03 10.27
N ASP A 27 6.65 -17.15 9.70
CA ASP A 27 7.35 -16.01 9.16
C ASP A 27 6.62 -15.45 7.92
N TRP A 28 6.70 -14.13 7.71
CA TRP A 28 6.20 -13.51 6.49
C TRP A 28 6.96 -14.06 5.26
N PRO A 29 6.27 -14.62 4.26
CA PRO A 29 6.91 -15.12 3.04
C PRO A 29 7.81 -14.06 2.41
N SER A 30 9.04 -14.43 2.04
CA SER A 30 10.04 -13.49 1.52
C SER A 30 10.89 -14.03 0.36
N ASN A 31 10.63 -15.27 -0.07
CA ASN A 31 11.41 -15.93 -1.12
C ASN A 31 10.94 -15.49 -2.53
N ILE A 32 11.14 -14.22 -2.85
CA ILE A 32 10.80 -13.60 -4.13
C ILE A 32 11.85 -12.56 -4.52
N ASN A 33 12.10 -12.41 -5.81
CA ASN A 33 12.91 -11.32 -6.36
C ASN A 33 12.36 -10.90 -7.73
N ILE A 34 12.42 -9.59 -8.01
CA ILE A 34 12.11 -8.99 -9.32
C ILE A 34 13.35 -8.31 -9.88
N GLU A 35 13.47 -8.27 -11.20
CA GLU A 35 14.59 -7.62 -11.89
C GLU A 35 14.44 -6.09 -11.92
N ALA A 36 13.24 -5.57 -12.01
CA ALA A 36 12.94 -4.13 -11.96
C ALA A 36 13.61 -3.45 -10.77
N ASP A 37 13.98 -2.17 -10.92
CA ASP A 37 14.65 -1.40 -9.87
C ASP A 37 13.70 -1.07 -8.70
N GLY A 38 12.44 -0.78 -8.99
CA GLY A 38 11.37 -0.56 -8.02
C GLY A 38 10.14 -1.39 -8.31
N GLY A 39 9.47 -1.86 -7.29
CA GLY A 39 8.19 -2.55 -7.45
C GLY A 39 7.55 -2.95 -6.14
N ILE A 40 6.24 -3.13 -6.18
CA ILE A 40 5.41 -3.47 -5.04
C ILE A 40 4.25 -4.35 -5.49
N VAL A 41 3.77 -5.20 -4.61
CA VAL A 41 2.42 -5.76 -4.67
C VAL A 41 1.73 -5.56 -3.33
N ILE A 42 0.53 -5.00 -3.38
CA ILE A 42 -0.34 -4.80 -2.23
C ILE A 42 -1.66 -5.53 -2.42
N ASP A 43 -2.32 -5.85 -1.33
CA ASP A 43 -3.75 -6.13 -1.35
C ASP A 43 -4.54 -4.82 -1.45
N ALA A 44 -5.50 -4.77 -2.37
CA ALA A 44 -6.25 -3.55 -2.66
C ALA A 44 -7.29 -3.19 -1.59
N GLU A 45 -7.73 -4.16 -0.79
CA GLU A 45 -8.72 -3.96 0.26
C GLU A 45 -8.04 -3.52 1.57
N THR A 46 -7.04 -4.27 1.99
CA THR A 46 -6.38 -4.09 3.28
C THR A 46 -5.22 -3.10 3.25
N SER A 47 -4.74 -2.72 2.07
CA SER A 47 -3.50 -1.94 1.85
C SER A 47 -2.22 -2.66 2.32
N ALA A 48 -2.31 -3.93 2.70
CA ALA A 48 -1.18 -4.71 3.17
C ALA A 48 -0.11 -4.84 2.08
N VAL A 49 1.13 -4.45 2.43
CA VAL A 49 2.29 -4.59 1.52
C VAL A 49 2.78 -6.03 1.58
N ILE A 50 2.40 -6.83 0.56
CA ILE A 50 2.78 -8.24 0.44
C ILE A 50 4.26 -8.39 0.10
N TYR A 51 4.74 -7.61 -0.86
CA TYR A 51 6.16 -7.52 -1.22
C TYR A 51 6.51 -6.11 -1.68
N GLY A 52 7.75 -5.68 -1.39
CA GLY A 52 8.26 -4.40 -1.83
C GLY A 52 9.77 -4.40 -2.07
N LYS A 53 10.18 -3.72 -3.14
CA LYS A 53 11.58 -3.46 -3.51
C LYS A 53 11.72 -1.98 -3.82
N ASN A 54 12.52 -1.24 -3.03
CA ASN A 54 12.76 0.19 -3.19
C ASN A 54 11.46 1.01 -3.32
N ILE A 55 10.46 0.68 -2.48
CA ILE A 55 9.08 1.16 -2.63
C ILE A 55 8.91 2.67 -2.44
N HIS A 56 9.83 3.33 -1.73
CA HIS A 56 9.86 4.78 -1.48
C HIS A 56 10.91 5.51 -2.31
N GLN A 57 11.62 4.80 -3.21
CA GLN A 57 12.56 5.44 -4.11
C GLN A 57 11.80 6.11 -5.26
N GLN A 58 12.18 7.33 -5.61
CA GLN A 58 11.59 8.10 -6.70
C GLN A 58 12.07 7.60 -8.06
N TYR A 59 11.12 7.46 -9.00
CA TYR A 59 11.32 7.05 -10.36
C TYR A 59 10.45 7.89 -11.30
N TYR A 60 10.82 8.01 -12.56
CA TYR A 60 9.94 8.55 -13.58
C TYR A 60 8.80 7.58 -13.86
N PRO A 61 7.51 7.98 -13.73
CA PRO A 61 6.38 7.08 -13.90
C PRO A 61 6.07 6.75 -15.36
N ALA A 62 6.41 7.61 -16.29
CA ALA A 62 5.87 7.58 -17.65
C ALA A 62 4.33 7.54 -17.63
N SER A 63 3.70 6.88 -18.61
CA SER A 63 2.25 6.91 -18.80
C SER A 63 1.42 6.21 -17.73
N ILE A 64 2.01 5.60 -16.69
CA ILE A 64 1.19 5.14 -15.54
C ILE A 64 0.62 6.33 -14.74
N THR A 65 1.18 7.55 -14.91
CA THR A 65 0.62 8.83 -14.45
C THR A 65 -0.87 8.98 -14.82
N LYS A 66 -1.27 8.47 -15.98
CA LYS A 66 -2.62 8.60 -16.52
C LYS A 66 -3.70 7.93 -15.65
N VAL A 67 -3.31 7.06 -14.70
CA VAL A 67 -4.22 6.52 -13.71
C VAL A 67 -4.72 7.63 -12.77
N LEU A 68 -3.81 8.49 -12.29
CA LEU A 68 -4.18 9.65 -11.46
C LEU A 68 -5.00 10.67 -12.26
N THR A 69 -4.61 10.94 -13.51
CA THR A 69 -5.36 11.82 -14.39
C THR A 69 -6.79 11.32 -14.57
N ALA A 70 -6.97 10.04 -14.88
CA ALA A 70 -8.29 9.45 -15.05
C ALA A 70 -9.12 9.48 -13.75
N LEU A 71 -8.51 9.22 -12.60
CA LEU A 71 -9.17 9.29 -11.29
C LEU A 71 -9.74 10.70 -11.06
N ILE A 72 -8.91 11.74 -11.20
CA ILE A 72 -9.32 13.12 -10.98
C ILE A 72 -10.45 13.52 -11.93
N VAL A 73 -10.33 13.18 -13.22
CA VAL A 73 -11.39 13.48 -14.21
C VAL A 73 -12.71 12.82 -13.83
N LEU A 74 -12.66 11.56 -13.38
CA LEU A 74 -13.87 10.82 -12.96
C LEU A 74 -14.48 11.33 -11.65
N GLU A 75 -13.70 12.01 -10.82
CA GLU A 75 -14.17 12.67 -9.60
C GLU A 75 -14.78 14.05 -9.86
N GLN A 76 -14.39 14.73 -10.96
CA GLN A 76 -14.74 16.12 -11.24
C GLN A 76 -15.77 16.29 -12.37
N CYS A 77 -15.90 15.30 -13.28
CA CYS A 77 -16.70 15.47 -14.51
C CYS A 77 -17.73 14.36 -14.70
N ASP A 78 -18.82 14.73 -15.40
CA ASP A 78 -19.73 13.73 -15.95
C ASP A 78 -19.20 13.15 -17.26
N LEU A 79 -19.41 11.84 -17.46
CA LEU A 79 -18.91 11.13 -18.65
C LEU A 79 -19.41 11.69 -19.99
N ASN A 80 -20.57 12.35 -20.00
CA ASN A 80 -21.20 12.90 -21.20
C ASN A 80 -20.80 14.34 -21.51
N GLU A 81 -20.01 15.01 -20.66
CA GLU A 81 -19.52 16.34 -20.94
C GLU A 81 -18.67 16.37 -22.20
N SER A 82 -18.77 17.50 -22.95
CA SER A 82 -18.04 17.68 -24.21
C SER A 82 -16.68 18.33 -23.96
N VAL A 83 -15.63 17.65 -24.37
CA VAL A 83 -14.23 18.10 -24.33
C VAL A 83 -13.83 18.58 -25.72
N THR A 84 -13.41 19.83 -25.84
CA THR A 84 -12.89 20.39 -27.09
C THR A 84 -11.38 20.36 -27.09
N PHE A 85 -10.76 19.83 -28.14
CA PHE A 85 -9.33 19.73 -28.27
C PHE A 85 -8.73 21.07 -28.76
N SER A 86 -7.98 21.71 -27.89
CA SER A 86 -7.25 22.94 -28.21
C SER A 86 -5.99 22.66 -29.03
N HIS A 87 -5.42 23.69 -29.61
CA HIS A 87 -4.10 23.65 -30.26
C HIS A 87 -3.02 23.14 -29.28
N ASP A 88 -3.04 23.66 -28.06
CA ASP A 88 -2.05 23.28 -27.03
C ASP A 88 -2.20 21.81 -26.59
N ALA A 89 -3.43 21.33 -26.42
CA ALA A 89 -3.69 19.95 -26.07
C ALA A 89 -3.11 18.97 -27.10
N VAL A 90 -3.25 19.28 -28.40
CA VAL A 90 -2.87 18.39 -29.50
C VAL A 90 -1.38 18.48 -29.84
N TYR A 91 -0.84 19.69 -29.93
CA TYR A 91 0.50 19.87 -30.47
C TYR A 91 1.60 20.08 -29.43
N ASN A 92 1.24 20.33 -28.17
CA ASN A 92 2.22 20.42 -27.08
C ASN A 92 2.45 19.05 -26.43
N VAL A 93 2.82 18.09 -27.26
CA VAL A 93 3.22 16.72 -26.89
C VAL A 93 4.54 16.37 -27.56
N GLU A 94 5.33 15.47 -26.99
CA GLU A 94 6.57 15.02 -27.62
C GLU A 94 6.30 14.30 -28.95
N ALA A 95 7.05 14.66 -29.99
CA ALA A 95 6.92 14.03 -31.30
C ALA A 95 7.15 12.51 -31.20
N GLY A 96 6.23 11.72 -31.77
CA GLY A 96 6.28 10.26 -31.75
C GLY A 96 5.81 9.63 -30.42
N SER A 97 5.33 10.42 -29.47
CA SER A 97 4.69 9.93 -28.28
C SER A 97 3.28 9.35 -28.57
N SER A 98 2.73 8.57 -27.60
CA SER A 98 1.41 7.91 -27.77
C SER A 98 0.30 8.93 -28.00
N ASN A 99 -0.54 8.69 -29.02
CA ASN A 99 -1.67 9.53 -29.41
C ASN A 99 -2.81 8.68 -30.00
N ALA A 100 -4.00 9.24 -30.07
CA ALA A 100 -5.19 8.63 -30.68
C ALA A 100 -5.56 9.32 -32.02
N ASN A 101 -4.60 10.03 -32.67
CA ASN A 101 -4.79 10.77 -33.92
C ASN A 101 -5.87 11.88 -33.85
N LEU A 102 -6.01 12.52 -32.69
CA LEU A 102 -6.95 13.61 -32.49
C LEU A 102 -6.37 14.94 -33.01
N GLU A 103 -7.23 15.82 -33.48
CA GLU A 103 -6.88 17.11 -34.05
C GLU A 103 -7.47 18.28 -33.25
N GLU A 104 -6.85 19.46 -33.47
CA GLU A 104 -7.42 20.73 -32.98
C GLU A 104 -8.85 20.92 -33.50
N GLY A 105 -9.79 21.18 -32.60
CA GLY A 105 -11.19 21.36 -32.95
C GLY A 105 -12.02 20.07 -32.88
N ASP A 106 -11.43 18.90 -32.63
CA ASP A 106 -12.21 17.70 -32.28
C ASP A 106 -13.03 17.94 -31.01
N VAL A 107 -14.23 17.39 -30.99
CA VAL A 107 -15.12 17.45 -29.81
C VAL A 107 -15.55 16.04 -29.47
N LEU A 108 -15.09 15.55 -28.33
CA LEU A 108 -15.36 14.21 -27.83
C LEU A 108 -16.01 14.30 -26.46
N THR A 109 -16.62 13.20 -25.97
CA THR A 109 -17.08 13.16 -24.57
C THR A 109 -15.93 12.88 -23.64
N VAL A 110 -16.09 13.19 -22.35
CA VAL A 110 -15.15 12.77 -21.28
C VAL A 110 -14.94 11.27 -21.34
N GLU A 111 -16.01 10.47 -21.57
CA GLU A 111 -15.88 8.99 -21.70
C GLU A 111 -14.96 8.61 -22.87
N ASP A 112 -15.13 9.18 -24.07
CA ASP A 112 -14.26 8.93 -25.21
C ASP A 112 -12.80 9.28 -24.91
N CYS A 113 -12.58 10.43 -24.29
CA CYS A 113 -11.23 10.90 -23.91
C CYS A 113 -10.57 9.97 -22.88
N LEU A 114 -11.34 9.44 -21.90
CA LEU A 114 -10.84 8.49 -20.91
C LEU A 114 -10.45 7.14 -21.55
N TYR A 115 -11.25 6.65 -22.51
CA TYR A 115 -10.87 5.46 -23.28
C TYR A 115 -9.59 5.70 -24.11
N ALA A 116 -9.47 6.86 -24.76
CA ALA A 116 -8.25 7.22 -25.49
C ALA A 116 -7.04 7.33 -24.55
N LEU A 117 -7.22 7.90 -23.37
CA LEU A 117 -6.21 8.06 -22.33
C LEU A 117 -5.70 6.72 -21.80
N LEU A 118 -6.60 5.82 -21.41
CA LEU A 118 -6.24 4.58 -20.73
C LEU A 118 -5.86 3.46 -21.69
N LEU A 119 -6.64 3.21 -22.74
CA LEU A 119 -6.38 2.11 -23.67
C LEU A 119 -5.23 2.43 -24.63
N ASN A 120 -5.31 3.60 -25.30
CA ASN A 120 -4.34 4.00 -26.33
C ASN A 120 -3.19 4.86 -25.79
N SER A 121 -3.28 5.24 -24.50
CA SER A 121 -2.27 6.11 -23.86
C SER A 121 -2.16 7.51 -24.50
N ALA A 122 -3.23 8.01 -25.10
CA ALA A 122 -3.25 9.28 -25.85
C ALA A 122 -2.85 10.47 -24.95
N ASN A 123 -1.74 11.15 -25.30
CA ASN A 123 -1.24 12.27 -24.52
C ASN A 123 -2.10 13.53 -24.74
N GLU A 124 -2.54 13.76 -25.99
CA GLU A 124 -3.44 14.86 -26.33
C GLU A 124 -4.80 14.75 -25.61
N ALA A 125 -5.31 13.52 -25.40
CA ALA A 125 -6.51 13.31 -24.61
C ALA A 125 -6.28 13.67 -23.13
N GLY A 126 -5.10 13.34 -22.58
CA GLY A 126 -4.73 13.76 -21.22
C GLY A 126 -4.63 15.26 -21.07
N ASN A 127 -4.05 15.95 -22.05
CA ASN A 127 -3.97 17.41 -22.05
C ASN A 127 -5.36 18.07 -22.18
N ALA A 128 -6.21 17.59 -23.12
CA ALA A 128 -7.55 18.13 -23.31
C ALA A 128 -8.44 17.94 -22.08
N LEU A 129 -8.36 16.77 -21.42
CA LEU A 129 -9.04 16.53 -20.15
C LEU A 129 -8.53 17.45 -19.04
N ALA A 130 -7.23 17.70 -18.95
CA ALA A 130 -6.63 18.60 -17.98
C ALA A 130 -7.11 20.06 -18.19
N GLU A 131 -7.15 20.51 -19.44
CA GLU A 131 -7.69 21.83 -19.78
C GLU A 131 -9.18 21.92 -19.48
N HIS A 132 -9.93 20.86 -19.75
CA HIS A 132 -11.39 20.81 -19.48
C HIS A 132 -11.68 20.94 -17.98
N VAL A 133 -10.93 20.23 -17.12
CA VAL A 133 -11.14 20.22 -15.66
C VAL A 133 -10.65 21.50 -14.99
N SER A 134 -9.46 21.99 -15.37
CA SER A 134 -8.73 23.01 -14.60
C SER A 134 -8.40 24.27 -15.42
N GLY A 135 -8.79 24.32 -16.68
CA GLY A 135 -8.53 25.44 -17.58
C GLY A 135 -7.10 25.47 -18.16
N SER A 136 -6.14 24.77 -17.58
CA SER A 136 -4.78 24.57 -18.12
C SER A 136 -4.13 23.30 -17.58
N ARG A 137 -3.07 22.83 -18.25
CA ARG A 137 -2.30 21.65 -17.81
C ARG A 137 -1.54 21.91 -16.52
N GLU A 138 -1.05 23.14 -16.34
CA GLU A 138 -0.33 23.57 -15.12
C GLU A 138 -1.27 23.55 -13.91
N ALA A 139 -2.47 24.14 -14.03
CA ALA A 139 -3.47 24.10 -12.96
C ALA A 139 -3.93 22.67 -12.66
N PHE A 140 -4.01 21.81 -13.68
CA PHE A 140 -4.30 20.39 -13.46
C PHE A 140 -3.16 19.66 -12.74
N ALA A 141 -1.89 20.00 -13.03
CA ALA A 141 -0.75 19.43 -12.32
C ALA A 141 -0.76 19.80 -10.82
N GLU A 142 -1.17 21.02 -10.49
CA GLU A 142 -1.38 21.41 -9.08
C GLU A 142 -2.48 20.55 -8.42
N LEU A 143 -3.60 20.34 -9.12
CA LEU A 143 -4.69 19.47 -8.64
C LEU A 143 -4.22 18.02 -8.49
N MET A 144 -3.37 17.51 -9.41
CA MET A 144 -2.77 16.18 -9.28
C MET A 144 -1.93 16.05 -8.01
N ASN A 145 -1.10 17.04 -7.69
CA ASN A 145 -0.27 17.04 -6.49
C ASN A 145 -1.10 17.16 -5.22
N GLN A 146 -2.15 18.00 -5.24
CA GLN A 146 -3.09 18.07 -4.14
C GLN A 146 -3.76 16.71 -3.90
N ARG A 147 -4.30 16.08 -4.98
CA ARG A 147 -4.99 14.79 -4.87
C ARG A 147 -4.06 13.68 -4.42
N ALA A 148 -2.81 13.65 -4.90
CA ALA A 148 -1.80 12.71 -4.46
C ALA A 148 -1.51 12.86 -2.94
N ALA A 149 -1.38 14.09 -2.45
CA ALA A 149 -1.19 14.34 -1.02
C ALA A 149 -2.40 13.88 -0.18
N GLU A 150 -3.63 14.11 -0.64
CA GLU A 150 -4.85 13.61 0.01
C GLU A 150 -4.92 12.07 0.07
N LEU A 151 -4.33 11.39 -0.92
CA LEU A 151 -4.20 9.93 -0.94
C LEU A 151 -3.06 9.41 -0.05
N GLY A 152 -2.29 10.30 0.60
CA GLY A 152 -1.18 9.93 1.47
C GLY A 152 0.16 9.74 0.75
N CYS A 153 0.27 10.13 -0.53
CA CYS A 153 1.53 10.08 -1.27
C CYS A 153 2.54 11.07 -0.69
N GLN A 154 3.77 10.60 -0.47
CA GLN A 154 4.85 11.40 0.12
C GLN A 154 6.10 11.52 -0.77
N ASP A 155 6.24 10.61 -1.73
CA ASP A 155 7.44 10.47 -2.57
C ASP A 155 7.16 10.84 -4.04
N SER A 156 6.04 11.54 -4.32
CA SER A 156 5.57 11.83 -5.68
C SER A 156 5.40 13.32 -5.93
N HIS A 157 5.65 13.71 -7.18
CA HIS A 157 5.30 15.01 -7.70
C HIS A 157 4.95 14.87 -9.20
N PHE A 158 3.87 15.48 -9.63
CA PHE A 158 3.34 15.40 -10.98
C PHE A 158 3.40 16.78 -11.64
N ALA A 159 4.10 16.87 -12.77
CA ALA A 159 4.29 18.11 -13.53
C ALA A 159 3.36 18.20 -14.75
N ASN A 160 2.76 17.10 -15.19
CA ASN A 160 1.86 17.05 -16.35
C ASN A 160 0.88 15.86 -16.28
N PRO A 161 -0.25 15.90 -17.03
CA PRO A 161 -1.28 14.85 -16.96
C PRO A 161 -0.91 13.56 -17.71
N SER A 162 0.15 13.53 -18.46
CA SER A 162 0.45 12.45 -19.41
C SER A 162 1.58 11.51 -18.95
N GLY A 163 2.48 11.99 -18.10
CA GLY A 163 3.69 11.27 -17.70
C GLY A 163 4.85 11.43 -18.66
N LEU A 164 4.81 12.44 -19.54
CA LEU A 164 5.97 12.83 -20.34
C LEU A 164 7.10 13.35 -19.45
N ASN A 165 8.34 13.28 -19.96
CA ASN A 165 9.52 13.58 -19.18
C ASN A 165 9.55 15.04 -18.69
N ASP A 166 9.73 15.20 -17.39
CA ASP A 166 10.02 16.45 -16.71
C ASP A 166 10.87 16.11 -15.47
N GLU A 167 11.84 16.93 -15.13
CA GLU A 167 12.73 16.68 -13.99
C GLU A 167 11.99 16.65 -12.64
N ASN A 168 10.84 17.33 -12.57
CA ASN A 168 9.98 17.36 -11.39
C ASN A 168 8.81 16.36 -11.47
N HIS A 169 8.82 15.44 -12.45
CA HIS A 169 7.76 14.44 -12.61
C HIS A 169 8.24 13.07 -12.15
N TYR A 170 7.91 12.70 -10.91
CA TYR A 170 8.36 11.47 -10.29
C TYR A 170 7.30 10.87 -9.37
N THR A 171 7.42 9.57 -9.11
CA THR A 171 6.59 8.81 -8.16
C THR A 171 7.40 7.69 -7.52
N SER A 172 6.87 7.11 -6.45
CA SER A 172 7.36 5.86 -5.87
C SER A 172 6.43 4.68 -6.17
N ALA A 173 6.90 3.46 -5.98
CA ALA A 173 6.05 2.29 -6.17
C ALA A 173 4.92 2.25 -5.14
N TYR A 174 5.18 2.71 -3.92
CA TYR A 174 4.20 2.80 -2.85
C TYR A 174 3.11 3.83 -3.15
N ASP A 175 3.50 5.07 -3.50
CA ASP A 175 2.55 6.13 -3.84
C ASP A 175 1.69 5.75 -5.05
N MET A 176 2.31 5.15 -6.07
CA MET A 176 1.57 4.70 -7.24
C MET A 176 0.56 3.60 -6.89
N ALA A 177 0.88 2.72 -5.92
CA ALA A 177 -0.07 1.72 -5.43
C ALA A 177 -1.26 2.36 -4.69
N LEU A 178 -1.06 3.42 -3.89
CA LEU A 178 -2.13 4.19 -3.26
C LEU A 178 -3.05 4.85 -4.29
N ILE A 179 -2.47 5.49 -5.30
CA ILE A 179 -3.22 6.09 -6.42
C ILE A 179 -4.04 5.02 -7.14
N CYS A 180 -3.45 3.87 -7.44
CA CYS A 180 -4.14 2.76 -8.09
C CYS A 180 -5.28 2.20 -7.23
N GLN A 181 -5.07 2.09 -5.91
CA GLN A 181 -6.09 1.64 -4.96
C GLN A 181 -7.30 2.57 -4.97
N ALA A 182 -7.08 3.89 -4.97
CA ALA A 182 -8.16 4.86 -5.10
C ALA A 182 -8.87 4.75 -6.46
N ALA A 183 -8.12 4.59 -7.54
CA ALA A 183 -8.69 4.50 -8.89
C ALA A 183 -9.61 3.29 -9.06
N ILE A 184 -9.20 2.10 -8.60
CA ILE A 184 -10.02 0.88 -8.77
C ILE A 184 -11.24 0.82 -7.84
N LYS A 185 -11.34 1.69 -6.83
CA LYS A 185 -12.58 1.88 -6.04
C LYS A 185 -13.68 2.58 -6.84
N ASN A 186 -13.33 3.29 -7.93
CA ASN A 186 -14.27 3.94 -8.80
C ASN A 186 -14.75 2.96 -9.88
N ASP A 187 -16.05 2.61 -9.88
CA ASP A 187 -16.66 1.67 -10.82
C ASP A 187 -16.53 2.10 -12.29
N LYS A 188 -16.58 3.42 -12.56
CA LYS A 188 -16.40 3.97 -13.92
C LYS A 188 -14.97 3.74 -14.39
N PHE A 189 -13.98 3.94 -13.50
CA PHE A 189 -12.57 3.63 -13.79
C PHE A 189 -12.40 2.13 -14.11
N ARG A 190 -12.90 1.25 -13.24
CA ARG A 190 -12.84 -0.21 -13.48
C ARG A 190 -13.46 -0.60 -14.83
N LYS A 191 -14.62 -0.04 -15.17
CA LYS A 191 -15.29 -0.29 -16.46
C LYS A 191 -14.41 0.11 -17.64
N ILE A 192 -13.85 1.31 -17.63
CA ILE A 192 -13.05 1.86 -18.74
C ILE A 192 -11.72 1.12 -18.88
N ASP A 193 -11.00 0.94 -17.78
CA ASP A 193 -9.66 0.35 -17.78
C ASP A 193 -9.67 -1.17 -18.06
N SER A 194 -10.82 -1.85 -17.81
CA SER A 194 -10.99 -3.27 -18.14
C SER A 194 -11.29 -3.55 -19.62
N ALA A 195 -11.59 -2.52 -20.39
CA ALA A 195 -11.91 -2.70 -21.81
C ALA A 195 -10.67 -3.10 -22.63
N LEU A 196 -10.84 -4.08 -23.51
CA LEU A 196 -9.79 -4.51 -24.44
C LEU A 196 -9.76 -3.66 -25.70
N TYR A 197 -10.89 -3.06 -26.06
CA TYR A 197 -11.05 -2.15 -27.17
C TYR A 197 -12.24 -1.20 -26.91
N TYR A 198 -12.24 -0.10 -27.66
CA TYR A 198 -13.33 0.89 -27.66
C TYR A 198 -13.45 1.50 -29.06
N ASP A 199 -14.66 1.58 -29.59
CA ASP A 199 -14.93 2.20 -30.87
C ASP A 199 -15.13 3.69 -30.67
N LEU A 200 -14.08 4.47 -31.01
CA LEU A 200 -14.09 5.92 -30.90
C LEU A 200 -14.99 6.51 -32.00
N ARG A 201 -15.79 7.50 -31.61
CA ARG A 201 -16.65 8.21 -32.57
C ARG A 201 -15.85 8.95 -33.63
N PRO A 202 -16.52 9.39 -34.74
CA PRO A 202 -15.89 10.18 -35.80
C PRO A 202 -15.12 11.38 -35.27
N THR A 203 -13.94 11.60 -35.84
CA THR A 203 -13.04 12.73 -35.57
C THR A 203 -12.69 13.44 -36.89
N ILE A 204 -12.02 14.56 -36.82
CA ILE A 204 -11.58 15.30 -38.01
C ILE A 204 -10.67 14.44 -38.91
N ARG A 205 -9.74 13.67 -38.32
CA ARG A 205 -8.84 12.77 -39.07
C ARG A 205 -9.51 11.48 -39.52
N ASP A 206 -10.41 10.95 -38.70
CA ASP A 206 -11.07 9.66 -38.90
C ASP A 206 -12.59 9.86 -38.93
N PRO A 207 -13.16 10.33 -40.07
CA PRO A 207 -14.60 10.63 -40.18
C PRO A 207 -15.51 9.41 -39.99
N GLU A 208 -15.01 8.20 -40.13
CA GLU A 208 -15.72 6.95 -39.86
C GLU A 208 -15.56 6.47 -38.41
N GLY A 209 -14.69 7.14 -37.62
CA GLY A 209 -14.23 6.65 -36.32
C GLY A 209 -13.21 5.52 -36.45
N HIS A 210 -12.58 5.17 -35.33
CA HIS A 210 -11.63 4.05 -35.31
C HIS A 210 -11.64 3.32 -33.96
N THR A 211 -11.15 2.09 -33.95
CA THR A 211 -11.10 1.27 -32.73
C THR A 211 -9.79 1.50 -31.97
N LEU A 212 -9.90 1.90 -30.72
CA LEU A 212 -8.78 1.96 -29.76
C LEU A 212 -8.58 0.56 -29.13
N TYR A 213 -7.33 0.18 -28.90
CA TYR A 213 -7.00 -1.11 -28.29
C TYR A 213 -6.15 -0.95 -27.04
N ALA A 214 -6.48 -1.70 -26.00
CA ALA A 214 -5.67 -1.71 -24.77
C ALA A 214 -4.23 -2.13 -25.07
N HIS A 215 -3.26 -1.42 -24.48
CA HIS A 215 -1.84 -1.74 -24.61
C HIS A 215 -1.39 -2.85 -23.67
N HIS A 216 -2.10 -3.10 -22.57
CA HIS A 216 -1.70 -4.07 -21.53
C HIS A 216 -1.78 -5.52 -22.06
N ALA A 217 -0.62 -6.10 -22.35
CA ALA A 217 -0.55 -7.41 -22.99
C ALA A 217 -1.11 -8.57 -22.14
N MET A 218 -0.97 -8.49 -20.80
CA MET A 218 -1.43 -9.55 -19.90
C MET A 218 -2.96 -9.67 -19.82
N MET A 219 -3.70 -8.70 -20.33
CA MET A 219 -5.18 -8.75 -20.44
C MET A 219 -5.63 -9.53 -21.68
N LYS A 220 -4.78 -9.70 -22.68
CA LYS A 220 -5.14 -10.24 -24.01
C LYS A 220 -4.98 -11.75 -24.05
N LYS A 221 -6.08 -12.51 -24.14
CA LYS A 221 -6.08 -13.99 -24.14
C LYS A 221 -5.19 -14.63 -25.24
N ASN A 222 -4.96 -13.92 -26.33
CA ASN A 222 -4.13 -14.41 -27.44
C ASN A 222 -2.65 -14.00 -27.32
N ASP A 223 -2.26 -13.26 -26.30
CA ASP A 223 -0.88 -12.89 -26.02
C ASP A 223 -0.22 -13.94 -25.13
N SER A 224 1.04 -14.27 -25.39
CA SER A 224 1.80 -15.24 -24.59
C SER A 224 2.02 -14.80 -23.13
N ARG A 225 1.80 -13.53 -22.84
CA ARG A 225 1.89 -12.92 -21.51
C ARG A 225 0.57 -12.92 -20.76
N TYR A 226 -0.51 -13.40 -21.37
CA TYR A 226 -1.83 -13.44 -20.72
C TYR A 226 -1.77 -14.03 -19.31
N TYR A 227 -2.42 -13.36 -18.38
CA TYR A 227 -2.56 -13.83 -17.00
C TYR A 227 -4.03 -13.77 -16.58
N SER A 228 -4.56 -14.90 -16.14
CA SER A 228 -5.96 -15.01 -15.73
C SER A 228 -6.23 -14.24 -14.45
N GLY A 229 -7.33 -13.50 -14.41
CA GLY A 229 -7.74 -12.66 -13.27
C GLY A 229 -7.34 -11.19 -13.42
N ILE A 230 -6.49 -10.81 -14.38
CA ILE A 230 -6.22 -9.39 -14.64
C ILE A 230 -7.45 -8.76 -15.27
N PHE A 231 -7.90 -7.66 -14.65
CA PHE A 231 -9.04 -6.87 -15.12
C PHE A 231 -8.67 -5.47 -15.59
N GLY A 232 -7.45 -5.00 -15.37
CA GLY A 232 -7.02 -3.67 -15.75
C GLY A 232 -5.55 -3.42 -15.54
N GLY A 233 -5.12 -2.22 -15.88
CA GLY A 233 -3.77 -1.74 -15.67
C GLY A 233 -3.25 -0.83 -16.78
N LYS A 234 -2.17 -0.13 -16.49
CA LYS A 234 -1.57 0.87 -17.39
C LYS A 234 -0.10 0.59 -17.64
N THR A 235 0.31 0.58 -18.91
CA THR A 235 1.70 0.52 -19.34
C THR A 235 2.30 1.91 -19.46
N GLY A 236 3.61 2.04 -19.21
CA GLY A 236 4.35 3.26 -19.49
C GLY A 236 5.75 2.96 -19.99
N TYR A 237 6.28 3.88 -20.79
CA TYR A 237 7.66 3.87 -21.26
C TYR A 237 8.10 5.27 -21.65
N THR A 238 9.24 5.69 -21.18
CA THR A 238 10.09 6.74 -21.76
C THR A 238 11.54 6.29 -21.67
N SER A 239 12.44 6.98 -22.37
CA SER A 239 13.89 6.65 -22.30
C SER A 239 14.46 6.83 -20.88
N LEU A 240 13.89 7.73 -20.07
CA LEU A 240 14.32 7.98 -18.68
C LEU A 240 13.65 7.03 -17.69
N ALA A 241 12.36 6.73 -17.89
CA ALA A 241 11.58 5.88 -16.99
C ALA A 241 11.89 4.39 -17.15
N GLY A 242 12.42 3.98 -18.32
CA GLY A 242 12.39 2.57 -18.69
C GLY A 242 10.94 2.05 -18.83
N ASN A 243 10.73 0.76 -18.68
CA ASN A 243 9.38 0.20 -18.68
C ASN A 243 8.73 0.34 -17.30
N THR A 244 7.51 0.87 -17.27
CA THR A 244 6.67 0.94 -16.08
C THR A 244 5.36 0.23 -16.33
N LEU A 245 4.78 -0.34 -15.27
CA LEU A 245 3.54 -1.10 -15.38
C LEU A 245 2.79 -1.07 -14.05
N VAL A 246 1.50 -0.75 -14.11
CA VAL A 246 0.55 -1.06 -13.03
C VAL A 246 -0.43 -2.09 -13.53
N THR A 247 -0.81 -3.04 -12.67
CA THR A 247 -1.68 -4.16 -13.04
C THR A 247 -2.62 -4.47 -11.87
N PHE A 248 -3.89 -4.66 -12.20
CA PHE A 248 -4.95 -5.02 -11.27
C PHE A 248 -5.42 -6.42 -11.55
N ALA A 249 -5.39 -7.28 -10.56
CA ALA A 249 -5.80 -8.68 -10.71
C ALA A 249 -6.67 -9.14 -9.54
N GLU A 250 -7.68 -9.95 -9.84
CA GLU A 250 -8.59 -10.51 -8.84
C GLU A 250 -8.62 -12.02 -8.98
N ARG A 251 -8.54 -12.71 -7.83
CA ARG A 251 -8.63 -14.17 -7.74
C ARG A 251 -9.11 -14.58 -6.35
N ASP A 252 -10.09 -15.48 -6.28
CA ASP A 252 -10.60 -16.08 -5.04
C ASP A 252 -10.98 -15.03 -3.97
N GLY A 253 -11.57 -13.90 -4.39
CA GLY A 253 -11.98 -12.81 -3.51
C GLY A 253 -10.86 -11.89 -3.05
N MET A 254 -9.63 -12.08 -3.49
CA MET A 254 -8.48 -11.21 -3.21
C MET A 254 -8.18 -10.36 -4.44
N THR A 255 -8.02 -9.05 -4.25
CA THR A 255 -7.64 -8.11 -5.32
C THR A 255 -6.23 -7.59 -5.07
N LEU A 256 -5.33 -7.80 -6.01
CA LEU A 256 -3.94 -7.35 -5.94
C LEU A 256 -3.66 -6.22 -6.90
N ILE A 257 -2.86 -5.25 -6.43
CA ILE A 257 -2.27 -4.18 -7.22
C ILE A 257 -0.77 -4.42 -7.29
N ALA A 258 -0.25 -4.63 -8.50
CA ALA A 258 1.18 -4.74 -8.75
C ALA A 258 1.68 -3.50 -9.48
N VAL A 259 2.77 -2.89 -8.99
CA VAL A 259 3.44 -1.75 -9.62
C VAL A 259 4.88 -2.11 -9.91
N ILE A 260 5.33 -1.84 -11.13
CA ILE A 260 6.72 -1.98 -11.59
C ILE A 260 7.23 -0.64 -12.09
N LEU A 261 8.39 -0.22 -11.59
CA LEU A 261 9.10 0.99 -12.00
C LEU A 261 10.51 0.64 -12.48
N ASN A 262 10.93 1.25 -13.58
CA ASN A 262 12.21 1.00 -14.26
C ASN A 262 12.47 -0.50 -14.51
N GLY A 263 11.60 -1.13 -15.27
CA GLY A 263 11.47 -2.58 -15.39
C GLY A 263 12.44 -3.28 -16.36
N HIS A 264 13.39 -2.59 -17.03
CA HIS A 264 14.44 -3.19 -17.88
C HIS A 264 13.94 -4.27 -18.87
N LEU A 265 12.75 -4.09 -19.47
CA LEU A 265 12.03 -5.05 -20.33
C LEU A 265 11.43 -6.26 -19.57
N THR A 266 11.56 -6.33 -18.25
CA THR A 266 11.03 -7.45 -17.42
C THR A 266 9.70 -7.13 -16.75
N HIS A 267 9.13 -5.95 -16.99
CA HIS A 267 7.92 -5.47 -16.32
C HIS A 267 6.76 -6.48 -16.32
N TYR A 268 6.55 -7.25 -17.40
CA TYR A 268 5.51 -8.29 -17.44
C TYR A 268 5.88 -9.55 -16.65
N SER A 269 7.13 -10.03 -16.75
CA SER A 269 7.60 -11.17 -15.96
C SER A 269 7.66 -10.87 -14.48
N ASP A 270 8.09 -9.68 -14.11
CA ASP A 270 8.14 -9.21 -12.73
C ASP A 270 6.73 -9.06 -12.16
N THR A 271 5.79 -8.47 -12.93
CA THR A 271 4.37 -8.41 -12.54
C THR A 271 3.78 -9.80 -12.30
N LYS A 272 4.05 -10.76 -13.22
CA LYS A 272 3.60 -12.14 -13.01
C LYS A 272 4.16 -12.74 -11.73
N THR A 273 5.45 -12.53 -11.47
CA THR A 273 6.12 -13.00 -10.25
C THR A 273 5.47 -12.41 -9.00
N LEU A 274 5.16 -11.10 -9.00
CA LEU A 274 4.48 -10.43 -7.88
C LEU A 274 3.07 -10.98 -7.64
N LEU A 275 2.27 -11.13 -8.71
CA LEU A 275 0.91 -11.65 -8.61
C LEU A 275 0.88 -13.12 -8.18
N ASP A 276 1.74 -13.97 -8.77
CA ASP A 276 1.86 -15.37 -8.34
C ASP A 276 2.28 -15.48 -6.87
N PHE A 277 3.19 -14.64 -6.43
CA PHE A 277 3.63 -14.61 -5.03
C PHE A 277 2.47 -14.23 -4.10
N GLY A 278 1.73 -13.16 -4.41
CA GLY A 278 0.60 -12.72 -3.60
C GLY A 278 -0.48 -13.79 -3.53
N PHE A 279 -1.02 -14.21 -4.66
CA PHE A 279 -2.12 -15.18 -4.69
C PHE A 279 -1.78 -16.57 -4.14
N ASN A 280 -0.54 -17.04 -4.26
CA ASN A 280 -0.17 -18.37 -3.81
C ASN A 280 0.17 -18.43 -2.31
N ASN A 281 0.64 -17.33 -1.72
CA ASN A 281 1.13 -17.33 -0.34
C ASN A 281 0.23 -16.59 0.65
N PHE A 282 -0.75 -15.78 0.16
CA PHE A 282 -1.58 -14.94 1.03
C PHE A 282 -3.07 -15.19 0.81
N GLN A 283 -3.86 -14.77 1.78
CA GLN A 283 -5.32 -14.83 1.78
C GLN A 283 -5.88 -13.66 2.59
N ASN A 284 -7.11 -13.24 2.26
CA ASN A 284 -7.86 -12.30 3.07
C ASN A 284 -8.71 -13.09 4.06
N VAL A 285 -8.66 -12.68 5.33
CA VAL A 285 -9.41 -13.27 6.44
C VAL A 285 -10.37 -12.20 6.96
N ASP A 286 -11.66 -12.49 6.91
CA ASP A 286 -12.73 -11.62 7.39
C ASP A 286 -12.59 -11.31 8.88
N ILE A 287 -12.56 -10.03 9.25
CA ILE A 287 -12.37 -9.61 10.64
C ILE A 287 -13.62 -9.89 11.46
N ALA A 288 -14.81 -9.60 10.92
CA ALA A 288 -16.05 -9.72 11.67
C ALA A 288 -16.32 -11.14 12.15
N SER A 289 -15.89 -12.15 11.36
CA SER A 289 -16.04 -13.57 11.69
C SER A 289 -14.99 -14.10 12.66
N ASN A 290 -13.83 -13.44 12.79
CA ASN A 290 -12.67 -13.96 13.53
C ASN A 290 -12.30 -13.11 14.76
N ASP A 291 -12.64 -11.82 14.78
CA ASP A 291 -12.39 -10.95 15.93
C ASP A 291 -13.60 -10.97 16.87
N SER A 292 -13.46 -11.65 18.02
CA SER A 292 -14.51 -11.71 19.05
C SER A 292 -14.66 -10.40 19.84
N THR A 293 -13.68 -9.50 19.78
CA THR A 293 -13.65 -8.25 20.55
C THR A 293 -14.38 -7.13 19.80
N TYR A 294 -14.05 -6.94 18.52
CA TYR A 294 -14.58 -5.84 17.71
C TYR A 294 -15.61 -6.29 16.67
N GLY A 295 -15.57 -7.55 16.22
CA GLY A 295 -16.51 -8.10 15.26
C GLY A 295 -17.92 -8.32 15.80
N SER A 296 -18.09 -8.48 17.12
CA SER A 296 -19.36 -8.75 17.81
C SER A 296 -19.85 -7.60 18.70
N MET A 297 -19.43 -6.36 18.45
CA MET A 297 -19.82 -5.20 19.23
C MET A 297 -21.33 -4.93 19.13
N GLU A 298 -22.12 -5.61 19.93
CA GLU A 298 -23.51 -5.28 20.23
C GLU A 298 -23.61 -4.58 21.59
N SER A 299 -24.07 -3.34 21.54
CA SER A 299 -24.79 -2.57 22.57
C SER A 299 -24.23 -2.29 23.97
N ASP A 300 -23.20 -2.92 24.48
CA ASP A 300 -22.78 -2.74 25.88
C ASP A 300 -21.42 -2.05 26.09
N MET A 301 -20.89 -1.37 25.07
CA MET A 301 -19.57 -0.76 25.19
C MET A 301 -19.56 0.59 25.87
N THR A 302 -18.62 0.75 26.81
CA THR A 302 -18.18 2.05 27.30
C THR A 302 -16.99 2.53 26.46
N ILE A 303 -17.12 3.64 25.73
CA ILE A 303 -16.01 4.29 25.06
C ILE A 303 -15.37 5.26 26.05
N ALA A 304 -14.09 5.09 26.31
CA ALA A 304 -13.36 5.94 27.26
C ALA A 304 -14.04 6.05 28.64
N GLY A 305 -14.73 4.99 29.09
CA GLY A 305 -15.41 4.93 30.39
C GLY A 305 -16.79 5.61 30.43
N LEU A 306 -17.32 6.03 29.28
CA LEU A 306 -18.69 6.55 29.16
C LEU A 306 -19.58 5.51 28.50
N PRO A 307 -20.79 5.21 29.05
CA PRO A 307 -21.72 4.35 28.36
C PRO A 307 -22.14 5.01 27.02
N ALA A 308 -22.05 4.27 25.91
CA ALA A 308 -22.68 4.67 24.68
C ALA A 308 -24.17 4.75 24.97
N GLY A 309 -24.74 5.97 24.83
CA GLY A 309 -26.18 6.14 25.08
C GLY A 309 -27.01 5.30 24.10
N ASP A 310 -28.25 4.98 24.47
CA ASP A 310 -29.18 4.11 23.74
C ASP A 310 -29.44 4.42 22.25
N LEU A 311 -28.77 5.42 21.68
CA LEU A 311 -28.98 5.93 20.30
C LEU A 311 -27.75 5.79 19.40
N SER A 312 -26.58 5.40 19.90
CA SER A 312 -25.38 5.24 19.09
C SER A 312 -24.87 3.80 19.19
N ARG A 313 -24.78 3.14 18.07
CA ARG A 313 -24.21 1.79 17.94
C ARG A 313 -22.84 1.91 17.29
N ILE A 314 -21.83 1.37 17.94
CA ILE A 314 -20.49 1.27 17.35
C ILE A 314 -20.43 -0.06 16.59
N VAL A 315 -20.05 0.04 15.33
CA VAL A 315 -19.93 -1.12 14.44
C VAL A 315 -18.58 -1.10 13.76
N LEU A 316 -18.08 -2.29 13.48
CA LEU A 316 -16.94 -2.44 12.59
C LEU A 316 -17.37 -2.12 11.15
N GLU A 317 -16.51 -1.46 10.39
CA GLU A 317 -16.69 -1.28 8.95
C GLU A 317 -16.99 -2.63 8.27
N LYS A 318 -18.00 -2.65 7.38
CA LYS A 318 -18.48 -3.89 6.78
C LYS A 318 -17.53 -4.40 5.69
N GLY A 319 -17.37 -5.72 5.64
CA GLY A 319 -16.58 -6.39 4.61
C GLY A 319 -15.08 -6.19 4.75
N CYS A 320 -14.60 -5.74 5.92
CA CYS A 320 -13.17 -5.55 6.15
C CYS A 320 -12.48 -6.87 6.48
N SER A 321 -11.24 -6.99 6.00
CA SER A 321 -10.40 -8.15 6.18
C SER A 321 -8.97 -7.79 6.61
N VAL A 322 -8.20 -8.81 6.97
CA VAL A 322 -6.74 -8.74 7.11
C VAL A 322 -6.10 -9.66 6.09
N THR A 323 -4.97 -9.23 5.51
CA THR A 323 -4.17 -10.05 4.61
C THR A 323 -3.12 -10.81 5.39
N LEU A 324 -3.22 -12.13 5.41
CA LEU A 324 -2.31 -13.00 6.15
C LEU A 324 -1.64 -14.02 5.22
N PRO A 325 -0.43 -14.53 5.59
CA PRO A 325 0.09 -15.76 5.00
C PRO A 325 -0.94 -16.89 5.12
N ARG A 326 -0.99 -17.80 4.14
CA ARG A 326 -1.98 -18.90 4.11
C ARG A 326 -1.82 -19.90 5.24
N ASP A 327 -0.64 -19.98 5.85
CA ASP A 327 -0.30 -20.83 6.99
C ASP A 327 -0.38 -20.11 8.35
N ALA A 328 -0.82 -18.85 8.37
CA ALA A 328 -1.03 -18.06 9.58
C ALA A 328 -2.50 -18.06 9.99
N ASP A 329 -2.74 -18.02 11.29
CA ASP A 329 -4.06 -17.88 11.89
C ASP A 329 -4.36 -16.41 12.23
N PHE A 330 -5.65 -16.03 12.23
CA PHE A 330 -6.09 -14.69 12.64
C PHE A 330 -5.64 -14.36 14.08
N SER A 331 -5.62 -15.35 14.96
CA SER A 331 -5.16 -15.21 16.34
C SER A 331 -3.68 -14.83 16.50
N ASP A 332 -2.89 -14.92 15.43
CA ASP A 332 -1.49 -14.49 15.42
C ASP A 332 -1.36 -12.95 15.18
N THR A 333 -2.47 -12.26 14.92
CA THR A 333 -2.48 -10.81 14.75
C THR A 333 -2.54 -10.07 16.09
N ASN A 334 -1.99 -8.87 16.12
CA ASN A 334 -2.19 -7.92 17.20
C ASN A 334 -3.03 -6.76 16.68
N VAL A 335 -3.91 -6.22 17.53
CA VAL A 335 -4.75 -5.07 17.18
C VAL A 335 -4.49 -3.91 18.12
N THR A 336 -4.41 -2.69 17.56
CA THR A 336 -4.32 -1.43 18.31
C THR A 336 -5.35 -0.44 17.80
N LEU A 337 -5.81 0.45 18.69
CA LEU A 337 -6.75 1.52 18.36
C LEU A 337 -5.99 2.81 18.11
N GLU A 338 -6.32 3.48 17.00
CA GLU A 338 -5.84 4.80 16.64
C GLU A 338 -7.02 5.76 16.58
N TYR A 339 -6.92 6.90 17.29
CA TYR A 339 -7.98 7.92 17.36
C TYR A 339 -7.67 9.14 16.50
N ASP A 340 -6.43 9.28 16.03
CA ASP A 340 -6.02 10.31 15.07
C ASP A 340 -6.33 9.84 13.67
N LEU A 341 -7.51 10.22 13.17
CA LEU A 341 -8.04 9.72 11.91
C LEU A 341 -7.48 10.49 10.73
N ASP A 342 -7.15 9.77 9.66
CA ASP A 342 -6.68 10.34 8.40
C ASP A 342 -7.82 11.00 7.61
N SER A 343 -7.45 11.71 6.55
CA SER A 343 -8.41 12.43 5.67
C SER A 343 -9.33 11.51 4.85
N GLN A 344 -9.08 10.22 4.85
CA GLN A 344 -9.89 9.21 4.17
C GLN A 344 -10.95 8.61 5.10
N ALA A 345 -10.92 8.94 6.39
CA ALA A 345 -11.86 8.41 7.35
C ALA A 345 -13.30 8.83 7.02
N PRO A 346 -14.29 7.90 7.08
CA PRO A 346 -15.69 8.24 6.98
C PRO A 346 -16.11 9.27 8.06
N ASP A 347 -17.05 10.15 7.74
CA ASP A 347 -17.53 11.19 8.66
C ASP A 347 -18.03 10.66 10.02
N ASN A 348 -18.52 9.42 10.03
CA ASN A 348 -18.98 8.74 11.23
C ASN A 348 -17.95 7.82 11.87
N ALA A 349 -16.69 7.84 11.41
CA ALA A 349 -15.60 7.09 12.01
C ALA A 349 -15.23 7.68 13.39
N ILE A 350 -14.99 6.81 14.37
CA ILE A 350 -14.60 7.21 15.73
C ILE A 350 -13.20 6.74 16.10
N ALA A 351 -12.72 5.70 15.46
CA ALA A 351 -11.38 5.16 15.61
C ALA A 351 -11.02 4.31 14.40
N LYS A 352 -9.73 4.04 14.23
CA LYS A 352 -9.17 3.10 13.28
C LYS A 352 -8.55 1.93 14.04
N LEU A 353 -8.87 0.71 13.64
CA LEU A 353 -8.22 -0.50 14.15
C LEU A 353 -7.00 -0.79 13.28
N ILE A 354 -5.82 -0.93 13.87
CA ILE A 354 -4.62 -1.31 13.16
C ILE A 354 -4.27 -2.75 13.52
N TYR A 355 -4.51 -3.68 12.59
CA TYR A 355 -4.10 -5.06 12.72
C TYR A 355 -2.68 -5.24 12.22
N THR A 356 -1.84 -5.87 13.04
CA THR A 356 -0.45 -6.16 12.69
C THR A 356 -0.13 -7.62 12.81
N TYR A 357 0.73 -8.12 11.91
CA TYR A 357 1.29 -9.46 11.91
C TYR A 357 2.81 -9.36 11.66
N ASN A 358 3.64 -9.90 12.57
CA ASN A 358 5.11 -9.75 12.49
C ASN A 358 5.55 -8.29 12.21
N ASP A 359 4.99 -7.32 12.97
CA ASP A 359 5.23 -5.87 12.86
C ASP A 359 4.83 -5.23 11.52
N ARG A 360 4.03 -5.93 10.69
CA ARG A 360 3.48 -5.42 9.44
C ARG A 360 2.01 -5.08 9.61
N VAL A 361 1.58 -3.95 9.09
CA VAL A 361 0.15 -3.64 9.00
C VAL A 361 -0.47 -4.55 7.95
N VAL A 362 -1.49 -5.31 8.35
CA VAL A 362 -2.17 -6.30 7.52
C VAL A 362 -3.64 -6.00 7.28
N GLY A 363 -4.16 -4.96 7.95
CA GLY A 363 -5.50 -4.42 7.77
C GLY A 363 -5.74 -3.26 8.72
N SER A 364 -6.58 -2.30 8.30
CA SER A 364 -6.82 -1.09 9.09
C SER A 364 -8.24 -0.55 8.92
N PRO A 365 -9.29 -1.32 9.34
CA PRO A 365 -10.68 -0.89 9.24
C PRO A 365 -11.04 0.20 10.24
N TYR A 366 -12.12 0.92 9.97
CA TYR A 366 -12.68 1.91 10.88
C TYR A 366 -13.74 1.32 11.82
N LEU A 367 -13.80 1.87 13.02
CA LEU A 367 -14.96 1.75 13.90
C LEU A 367 -15.88 2.93 13.61
N LEU A 368 -17.13 2.63 13.26
CA LEU A 368 -18.13 3.60 12.83
C LEU A 368 -19.20 3.78 13.89
N ASN A 369 -19.69 5.00 14.04
CA ASN A 369 -20.87 5.30 14.84
C ASN A 369 -22.12 5.24 13.95
N GLU A 370 -22.90 4.19 14.04
CA GLU A 370 -24.23 4.10 13.42
C GLU A 370 -25.28 4.67 14.37
N THR A 371 -25.77 5.87 14.08
CA THR A 371 -26.94 6.41 14.79
C THR A 371 -28.16 5.61 14.33
N SER A 372 -28.80 4.85 15.22
CA SER A 372 -30.09 4.25 14.90
C SER A 372 -31.10 5.35 14.63
N GLN A 373 -31.56 5.46 13.39
CA GLN A 373 -32.74 6.28 13.09
C GLN A 373 -33.90 5.68 13.88
N LEU A 374 -34.36 6.40 14.89
CA LEU A 374 -35.65 6.07 15.52
C LEU A 374 -36.67 5.88 14.42
N PRO A 375 -37.46 4.77 14.40
CA PRO A 375 -38.57 4.67 13.49
C PRO A 375 -39.42 5.90 13.68
N SER A 376 -39.66 6.65 12.61
CA SER A 376 -40.57 7.81 12.63
C SER A 376 -41.86 7.35 13.28
N LEU A 377 -42.16 7.85 14.48
CA LEU A 377 -43.45 7.63 15.12
C LEU A 377 -44.54 8.03 14.10
N PRO A 378 -45.53 7.18 13.88
CA PRO A 378 -46.63 7.54 12.99
C PRO A 378 -47.20 8.87 13.48
N ALA A 379 -47.31 9.83 12.57
CA ALA A 379 -47.90 11.13 12.86
C ALA A 379 -49.26 10.92 13.57
N LEU A 380 -49.35 11.45 14.80
CA LEU A 380 -50.62 11.50 15.52
C LEU A 380 -51.61 12.28 14.66
N PRO A 381 -52.88 11.83 14.53
CA PRO A 381 -53.89 12.58 13.80
C PRO A 381 -54.10 13.95 14.47
N PRO A 382 -54.43 15.00 13.69
CA PRO A 382 -54.65 16.33 14.22
C PRO A 382 -55.85 16.34 15.14
N GLY A 383 -55.60 16.46 16.44
CA GLY A 383 -56.61 16.61 17.49
C GLY A 383 -56.52 17.99 18.10
N GLU A 384 -57.56 18.72 17.87
CA GLU A 384 -58.17 19.87 18.56
C GLU A 384 -57.32 20.70 19.52
N THR A 385 -57.23 21.97 19.18
CA THR A 385 -56.78 23.10 19.99
C THR A 385 -57.50 23.19 21.33
N SER A 386 -56.73 23.24 22.41
CA SER A 386 -57.15 23.97 23.60
C SER A 386 -55.96 24.78 24.14
N SER A 387 -56.28 26.04 24.27
CA SER A 387 -55.46 27.15 24.70
C SER A 387 -55.04 27.09 26.18
N ASP A 388 -53.95 27.78 26.40
CA ASP A 388 -53.56 28.55 27.60
C ASP A 388 -52.74 27.85 28.74
N GLU A 389 -51.70 28.60 29.10
CA GLU A 389 -50.95 28.63 30.38
C GLU A 389 -49.92 27.51 30.57
N GLU A 390 -48.63 27.76 30.45
CA GLU A 390 -47.74 28.40 31.44
C GLU A 390 -46.35 28.63 30.90
N GLN A 391 -46.01 29.89 30.74
CA GLN A 391 -44.60 30.36 30.77
C GLN A 391 -44.18 30.46 32.21
N SER A 392 -43.15 29.73 32.62
CA SER A 392 -42.17 30.13 33.64
C SER A 392 -41.43 28.93 34.22
N ALA A 393 -40.22 28.68 33.81
CA ALA A 393 -39.15 28.18 34.64
C ALA A 393 -37.93 27.70 33.78
N VAL A 394 -37.31 28.65 33.13
CA VAL A 394 -35.92 28.48 32.70
C VAL A 394 -35.23 29.79 32.99
N SER A 395 -34.66 29.90 34.16
CA SER A 395 -33.54 30.82 34.45
C SER A 395 -33.19 30.68 35.93
N GLN A 396 -32.10 30.01 36.22
CA GLN A 396 -31.19 30.31 37.36
C GLN A 396 -30.48 29.03 37.79
N ALA A 397 -29.29 28.84 37.33
CA ALA A 397 -28.16 28.33 38.10
C ALA A 397 -26.87 28.43 37.26
N ALA A 398 -26.41 29.64 37.13
CA ALA A 398 -25.01 29.90 36.84
C ALA A 398 -24.46 30.66 38.06
N ALA A 399 -23.26 30.29 38.44
CA ALA A 399 -22.36 31.00 39.39
C ALA A 399 -22.34 30.54 40.85
N ALA A 400 -21.24 29.88 41.20
CA ALA A 400 -20.34 30.07 42.36
C ALA A 400 -19.16 29.09 42.17
N GLN A 401 -18.00 29.51 41.69
CA GLN A 401 -16.76 29.96 42.30
C GLN A 401 -16.51 29.30 43.70
N GLY A 402 -15.48 28.40 43.83
CA GLY A 402 -14.12 28.83 44.06
C GLY A 402 -13.62 28.22 45.34
N GLU A 403 -12.38 27.85 45.31
CA GLU A 403 -11.37 27.80 46.41
C GLU A 403 -10.77 26.43 46.71
N GLU A 404 -9.52 26.30 46.29
CA GLU A 404 -8.49 25.52 47.00
C GLU A 404 -8.25 26.12 48.42
N PRO A 405 -7.77 25.32 49.40
CA PRO A 405 -6.35 25.37 49.67
C PRO A 405 -5.64 24.09 50.16
N SER A 406 -4.40 23.96 49.68
CA SER A 406 -3.09 23.75 50.31
C SER A 406 -2.91 22.91 51.58
N GLN A 407 -1.93 22.03 51.47
CA GLN A 407 -0.81 21.67 52.35
C GLN A 407 -1.10 21.23 53.82
N THR A 408 -0.54 20.12 54.19
CA THR A 408 0.59 20.06 55.15
C THR A 408 1.17 18.67 55.37
N GLU A 409 2.46 18.69 55.46
CA GLU A 409 3.47 17.72 55.87
C GLU A 409 3.23 17.09 57.25
N SER A 410 3.90 15.99 57.45
CA SER A 410 4.91 15.65 58.48
C SER A 410 4.71 14.24 59.02
N SER A 411 5.69 13.44 58.92
CA SER A 411 6.91 13.17 59.68
C SER A 411 6.80 12.03 60.68
N SER A 412 7.80 11.16 60.55
CA SER A 412 8.60 10.50 61.60
C SER A 412 7.93 9.45 62.48
N SER A 413 8.52 8.34 62.85
CA SER A 413 9.82 8.01 63.44
C SER A 413 9.90 6.51 63.65
N GLN A 414 11.03 5.87 63.38
CA GLN A 414 12.03 5.34 64.30
C GLN A 414 11.57 4.37 65.40
N ASN A 415 12.15 3.17 65.39
CA ASN A 415 13.13 2.57 66.33
C ASN A 415 13.27 1.10 65.99
N ALA A 416 14.39 0.54 65.72
CA ALA A 416 15.63 0.29 66.48
C ALA A 416 15.58 -0.96 67.38
N ASP A 417 16.67 -1.72 67.21
CA ASP A 417 17.33 -2.67 68.09
C ASP A 417 16.84 -4.12 68.11
N THR A 418 17.63 -5.14 68.04
CA THR A 418 18.98 -5.43 68.57
C THR A 418 19.59 -6.69 67.95
N GLU A 419 20.88 -6.69 67.89
CA GLU A 419 21.91 -7.71 67.74
C GLU A 419 21.55 -9.17 68.08
N ASP A 420 22.10 -10.14 67.32
CA ASP A 420 23.07 -11.10 67.92
C ASP A 420 24.00 -11.70 66.88
N ASN A 421 25.22 -11.82 67.30
CA ASN A 421 26.42 -12.29 66.63
C ASN A 421 26.49 -13.82 66.54
N SER A 422 26.82 -14.40 65.40
CA SER A 422 27.65 -15.59 65.36
C SER A 422 28.36 -15.73 64.03
N GLU A 423 29.68 -15.63 64.07
CA GLU A 423 30.62 -15.91 62.98
C GLU A 423 30.51 -17.35 62.51
N ALA A 424 30.29 -17.56 61.22
CA ALA A 424 30.68 -18.80 60.56
C ALA A 424 31.29 -18.44 59.17
N LYS A 425 32.58 -18.65 59.03
CA LYS A 425 33.34 -18.60 57.80
C LYS A 425 32.71 -19.54 56.75
N GLN A 426 31.96 -18.99 55.80
CA GLN A 426 31.56 -19.69 54.59
C GLN A 426 32.33 -19.20 53.41
N GLY A 427 33.09 -20.09 52.77
CA GLY A 427 33.78 -19.83 51.54
C GLY A 427 32.82 -19.30 50.46
N PHE A 428 33.26 -18.25 49.76
CA PHE A 428 32.52 -17.57 48.69
C PHE A 428 32.24 -18.56 47.54
N ARG A 429 31.10 -19.23 47.56
CA ARG A 429 30.61 -20.02 46.43
C ARG A 429 29.83 -19.08 45.50
N ILE A 430 30.45 -18.77 44.35
CA ILE A 430 29.77 -18.03 43.28
C ILE A 430 28.48 -18.79 42.91
N PRO A 431 27.28 -18.15 43.03
CA PRO A 431 26.01 -18.83 42.70
C PRO A 431 26.01 -19.29 41.26
N ALA A 432 25.44 -20.47 41.00
CA ALA A 432 25.44 -21.09 39.67
C ALA A 432 24.84 -20.18 38.56
N PHE A 433 23.92 -19.28 38.92
CA PHE A 433 23.35 -18.34 37.95
C PHE A 433 24.36 -17.33 37.38
N ILE A 434 25.43 -16.98 38.12
CA ILE A 434 26.50 -16.10 37.63
C ILE A 434 27.27 -16.78 36.48
N TRP A 435 27.49 -18.07 36.56
CA TRP A 435 28.10 -18.84 35.47
C TRP A 435 27.23 -18.92 34.23
N ILE A 436 25.90 -18.97 34.39
CA ILE A 436 24.93 -18.92 33.26
C ILE A 436 25.00 -17.55 32.61
N ILE A 437 25.01 -16.47 33.38
CA ILE A 437 25.12 -15.09 32.84
C ILE A 437 26.41 -14.91 32.07
N LEU A 438 27.53 -15.38 32.60
CA LEU A 438 28.84 -15.29 31.94
C LEU A 438 28.87 -16.11 30.64
N ALA A 439 28.24 -17.28 30.61
CA ALA A 439 28.14 -18.09 29.42
C ALA A 439 27.30 -17.42 28.34
N VAL A 440 26.17 -16.81 28.71
CA VAL A 440 25.32 -16.04 27.79
C VAL A 440 26.05 -14.82 27.22
N LEU A 441 26.77 -14.08 28.06
CA LEU A 441 27.59 -12.94 27.62
C LEU A 441 28.70 -13.37 26.66
N ALA A 442 29.33 -14.53 26.90
CA ALA A 442 30.36 -15.08 26.01
C ALA A 442 29.76 -15.44 24.63
N VAL A 443 28.59 -16.05 24.59
CA VAL A 443 27.86 -16.37 23.33
C VAL A 443 27.51 -15.10 22.55
N VAL A 444 26.98 -14.07 23.24
CA VAL A 444 26.65 -12.78 22.60
C VAL A 444 27.89 -12.10 22.05
N ALA A 445 29.01 -12.11 22.81
CA ALA A 445 30.28 -11.54 22.35
C ALA A 445 30.83 -12.29 21.11
N ALA A 446 30.74 -13.63 21.11
CA ALA A 446 31.14 -14.44 19.96
C ALA A 446 30.28 -14.15 18.73
N GLY A 447 28.95 -14.01 18.89
CA GLY A 447 28.03 -13.62 17.83
C GLY A 447 28.34 -12.24 17.24
N ALA A 448 28.57 -11.25 18.10
CA ALA A 448 28.98 -9.91 17.67
C ALA A 448 30.33 -9.92 16.91
N GLY A 449 31.29 -10.74 17.35
CA GLY A 449 32.56 -10.94 16.68
C GLY A 449 32.40 -11.52 15.26
N ILE A 450 31.52 -12.51 15.10
CA ILE A 450 31.22 -13.13 13.79
C ILE A 450 30.57 -12.11 12.85
N ILE A 451 29.60 -11.35 13.34
CA ILE A 451 28.91 -10.31 12.54
C ILE A 451 29.91 -9.23 12.10
N TRP A 452 30.79 -8.77 13.02
CA TRP A 452 31.82 -7.80 12.70
C TRP A 452 32.81 -8.34 11.65
N PHE A 453 33.25 -9.59 11.78
CA PHE A 453 34.14 -10.24 10.83
C PHE A 453 33.53 -10.38 9.44
N LEU A 454 32.25 -10.81 9.36
CA LEU A 454 31.51 -10.91 8.10
C LEU A 454 31.32 -9.53 7.44
N ASN A 455 30.97 -8.50 8.20
CA ASN A 455 30.84 -7.14 7.69
C ASN A 455 32.19 -6.60 7.18
N ARG A 456 33.28 -6.88 7.88
CA ARG A 456 34.64 -6.50 7.43
C ARG A 456 35.05 -7.23 6.14
N GLN A 457 34.69 -8.49 5.98
CA GLN A 457 34.87 -9.23 4.72
C GLN A 457 34.04 -8.63 3.56
N ARG A 458 32.77 -8.28 3.82
CA ARG A 458 31.92 -7.62 2.83
C ARG A 458 32.49 -6.27 2.38
N GLN A 459 33.00 -5.47 3.31
CA GLN A 459 33.64 -4.19 2.98
C GLN A 459 34.89 -4.38 2.13
N LYS A 460 35.74 -5.38 2.45
CA LYS A 460 36.93 -5.70 1.63
C LYS A 460 36.55 -6.09 0.20
N LYS A 461 35.54 -6.96 0.02
CA LYS A 461 35.04 -7.34 -1.31
C LYS A 461 34.49 -6.15 -2.10
N ARG A 462 33.73 -5.24 -1.44
CA ARG A 462 33.22 -4.01 -2.08
C ARG A 462 34.36 -3.07 -2.51
N ALA A 463 35.39 -2.89 -1.68
CA ALA A 463 36.55 -2.06 -2.01
C ALA A 463 37.35 -2.65 -3.18
N GLU A 464 37.49 -3.99 -3.24
CA GLU A 464 38.17 -4.66 -4.35
C GLU A 464 37.39 -4.51 -5.68
N MET A 465 36.04 -4.64 -5.64
CA MET A 465 35.21 -4.42 -6.81
C MET A 465 35.27 -2.97 -7.30
N ARG A 466 35.29 -1.97 -6.39
CA ARG A 466 35.50 -0.56 -6.78
C ARG A 466 36.84 -0.36 -7.47
N ARG A 467 37.94 -0.90 -6.92
CA ARG A 467 39.26 -0.83 -7.53
C ARG A 467 39.34 -1.53 -8.90
N ARG A 468 38.59 -2.62 -9.12
CA ARG A 468 38.50 -3.30 -10.42
C ARG A 468 37.73 -2.44 -11.43
N ARG A 469 36.64 -1.78 -10.99
CA ARG A 469 35.87 -0.86 -11.83
C ARG A 469 36.67 0.37 -12.23
N GLU A 470 37.38 1.00 -11.30
CA GLU A 470 38.26 2.15 -11.55
C GLU A 470 39.37 1.80 -12.55
N ARG A 471 40.06 0.66 -12.36
CA ARG A 471 41.10 0.19 -13.31
C ARG A 471 40.51 -0.08 -14.70
N ARG A 472 39.25 -0.56 -14.78
CA ARG A 472 38.59 -0.79 -16.07
C ARG A 472 38.26 0.53 -16.76
N ILE A 473 37.73 1.51 -16.04
CA ILE A 473 37.43 2.86 -16.56
C ILE A 473 38.71 3.55 -17.01
N GLN A 474 39.80 3.40 -16.25
CA GLN A 474 41.08 4.00 -16.61
C GLN A 474 41.66 3.40 -17.92
N ARG A 475 41.57 2.09 -18.10
CA ARG A 475 41.98 1.42 -19.35
C ARG A 475 41.11 1.85 -20.54
N LEU A 476 39.79 2.03 -20.35
CA LEU A 476 38.91 2.52 -21.42
C LEU A 476 39.27 3.94 -21.83
N LYS A 477 39.62 4.83 -20.89
CA LYS A 477 40.11 6.16 -21.17
C LYS A 477 41.44 6.16 -21.95
N GLU A 478 42.35 5.24 -21.61
CA GLU A 478 43.66 5.10 -22.30
C GLU A 478 43.53 4.65 -23.77
N ILE A 479 42.44 3.91 -24.08
CA ILE A 479 42.15 3.47 -25.47
C ILE A 479 41.20 4.43 -26.20
N GLY A 480 40.82 5.56 -25.60
CA GLY A 480 39.94 6.56 -26.24
C GLY A 480 38.48 6.13 -26.46
N VAL A 481 38.04 5.05 -25.77
CA VAL A 481 36.68 4.56 -25.87
C VAL A 481 35.87 5.06 -24.67
N SER A 482 34.72 5.71 -24.95
CA SER A 482 33.81 6.14 -23.87
C SER A 482 33.15 4.91 -23.21
N SER A 483 32.67 5.05 -21.97
CA SER A 483 31.94 3.99 -21.28
C SER A 483 30.71 3.53 -22.05
N ASP A 484 30.05 4.45 -22.74
CA ASP A 484 28.81 4.21 -23.48
C ASP A 484 29.07 3.44 -24.79
N ASP A 485 30.15 3.78 -25.50
CA ASP A 485 30.58 3.04 -26.69
C ASP A 485 30.98 1.59 -26.35
N PHE A 486 31.60 1.37 -25.17
CA PHE A 486 31.93 0.03 -24.72
C PHE A 486 30.70 -0.82 -24.39
N GLU A 487 29.68 -0.26 -23.75
CA GLU A 487 28.42 -0.96 -23.48
C GLU A 487 27.68 -1.33 -24.77
N GLN A 488 27.68 -0.45 -25.78
CA GLN A 488 27.13 -0.75 -27.10
C GLN A 488 27.89 -1.90 -27.81
N ILE A 489 29.22 -1.93 -27.74
CA ILE A 489 30.04 -3.01 -28.30
C ILE A 489 29.76 -4.34 -27.57
N MET A 490 29.56 -4.32 -26.25
CA MET A 490 29.25 -5.54 -25.49
C MET A 490 27.82 -6.02 -25.77
N ALA A 491 26.85 -5.14 -25.90
CA ALA A 491 25.49 -5.47 -26.30
C ALA A 491 25.41 -6.09 -27.70
N SER A 492 26.21 -5.59 -28.66
CA SER A 492 26.27 -6.15 -30.03
C SER A 492 26.89 -7.55 -30.13
N LYS A 493 27.77 -7.93 -29.17
CA LYS A 493 28.39 -9.27 -29.11
C LYS A 493 27.47 -10.36 -28.52
N HIS A 494 26.40 -9.98 -27.84
CA HIS A 494 25.45 -10.92 -27.24
C HIS A 494 24.21 -11.20 -28.11
N THR A 495 24.17 -10.70 -29.36
CA THR A 495 23.13 -11.07 -30.33
C THR A 495 23.54 -12.37 -31.02
N PRO A 496 22.81 -13.50 -30.85
CA PRO A 496 23.11 -14.74 -31.56
C PRO A 496 22.89 -14.50 -33.07
N SER A 497 23.94 -14.71 -33.89
CA SER A 497 23.84 -14.67 -35.34
C SER A 497 22.84 -15.74 -35.79
N LEU A 498 21.68 -15.31 -36.27
CA LEU A 498 20.74 -16.15 -37.03
C LEU A 498 21.45 -16.66 -38.28
N GLY A 499 21.90 -17.92 -38.21
CA GLY A 499 22.54 -18.63 -39.32
C GLY A 499 21.65 -18.63 -40.55
N LYS A 500 22.14 -18.08 -41.64
CA LYS A 500 21.56 -18.20 -43.00
C LYS A 500 21.45 -19.69 -43.36
N ARG A 501 20.25 -20.25 -43.33
CA ARG A 501 19.93 -21.54 -43.96
C ARG A 501 20.03 -21.36 -45.47
N LYS A 502 21.13 -21.84 -46.07
CA LYS A 502 21.25 -22.04 -47.53
C LYS A 502 20.19 -23.04 -47.98
N GLY A 503 19.28 -22.58 -48.82
CA GLY A 503 18.37 -23.44 -49.55
C GLY A 503 19.13 -24.41 -50.48
N ARG A 504 18.80 -25.66 -50.37
CA ARG A 504 19.21 -26.71 -51.35
C ARG A 504 18.00 -26.97 -52.23
N LYS A 505 18.11 -26.57 -53.52
CA LYS A 505 17.23 -27.01 -54.58
C LYS A 505 17.48 -28.51 -54.82
N LYS A 506 16.45 -29.30 -54.85
CA LYS A 506 16.10 -30.30 -55.84
C LYS A 506 14.58 -30.59 -55.73
#